data_102547608be079297504370e11870bd9
#
_entry.id   102547608be079297504370e11870bd9
#
_cell.length_a   1.000
_cell.length_b   1.000
_cell.length_c   1.000
_cell.angle_alpha   90.00
_cell.angle_beta   90.00
_cell.angle_gamma   90.00
#
_symmetry.space_group_name_H-M   'P 1'
#
loop_
_entity.id
_entity.type
_entity.pdbx_description
1 polymer ?
#
loop_
_entity_poly.entity_id
_entity_poly.type
_entity_poly.pdbx_seq_one_letter_code
_entity_poly.pdbx_strand_id
1 'polypeptide(L)'
;VGQPNIWGHNGKKSTLPGASDGGYAMPVEYVKEVERAQTSHLPDPYDPTPIERGIGTYYTHLNWGRISFAIIEDRKFKTGPAGMIPKQGPRPDHIRNPDYDPKSVDVPQARLLGERQLKFLDEWGKDWTDADVKVALSQTIFCGGAHIHGRVGGRLHADLDSNGWP
;
A
#
# COMPACT_ATOMS: atom_id res chain seq x y z
N VAL A 1 -1.11 -0.42 -17.87
CA VAL A 1 -1.66 -1.56 -17.18
C VAL A 1 -2.71 -1.06 -16.24
N GLY A 2 -3.93 -1.42 -16.57
CA GLY A 2 -5.09 -0.92 -15.86
C GLY A 2 -4.95 -1.09 -14.37
N GLN A 3 -5.45 -0.13 -13.68
CA GLN A 3 -5.50 -0.11 -12.24
C GLN A 3 -6.69 -0.90 -11.70
N PRO A 4 -6.79 -2.18 -11.84
CA PRO A 4 -7.97 -2.78 -11.25
C PRO A 4 -7.90 -2.81 -9.74
N ASN A 5 -6.73 -2.54 -9.16
CA ASN A 5 -6.53 -2.90 -7.76
C ASN A 5 -5.43 -2.12 -7.12
N ILE A 6 -5.74 -0.92 -6.80
CA ILE A 6 -4.86 -0.04 -6.08
C ILE A 6 -4.57 -0.57 -4.66
N TRP A 7 -5.52 -1.30 -4.12
CA TRP A 7 -5.54 -1.79 -2.75
C TRP A 7 -5.69 -3.30 -2.78
N GLY A 8 -4.96 -4.01 -2.06
CA GLY A 8 -5.05 -5.46 -2.06
C GLY A 8 -5.84 -6.04 -0.90
N HIS A 9 -5.92 -5.31 0.19
CA HIS A 9 -6.58 -5.71 1.43
C HIS A 9 -6.45 -7.20 1.70
N ASN A 10 -5.21 -7.66 1.73
CA ASN A 10 -4.86 -9.05 2.01
C ASN A 10 -5.47 -10.08 1.01
N GLY A 11 -5.73 -9.66 -0.23
CA GLY A 11 -6.27 -10.54 -1.28
C GLY A 11 -7.78 -10.60 -1.37
N LYS A 12 -8.51 -9.88 -0.53
CA LYS A 12 -9.97 -9.83 -0.50
C LYS A 12 -10.55 -9.42 -1.86
N LYS A 13 -11.69 -10.00 -2.22
CA LYS A 13 -12.48 -9.52 -3.37
C LYS A 13 -13.18 -8.21 -3.01
N SER A 14 -13.12 -7.23 -3.90
CA SER A 14 -13.88 -6.00 -3.71
C SER A 14 -15.39 -6.24 -3.81
N THR A 15 -16.14 -5.58 -2.97
CA THR A 15 -17.59 -5.55 -2.96
C THR A 15 -18.15 -4.18 -3.35
N LEU A 16 -17.28 -3.17 -3.51
CA LEU A 16 -17.67 -1.81 -3.83
C LEU A 16 -17.16 -1.36 -5.21
N PRO A 17 -17.92 -0.50 -5.89
CA PRO A 17 -17.44 0.14 -7.12
C PRO A 17 -16.08 0.83 -6.90
N GLY A 18 -15.18 0.66 -7.85
CA GLY A 18 -13.85 1.27 -7.79
C GLY A 18 -12.92 0.67 -6.75
N ALA A 19 -13.29 -0.45 -6.13
CA ALA A 19 -12.48 -1.16 -5.12
C ALA A 19 -12.06 -0.28 -3.91
N SER A 20 -12.86 0.70 -3.57
CA SER A 20 -12.58 1.62 -2.45
C SER A 20 -12.62 0.96 -1.06
N ASP A 21 -13.12 -0.27 -0.97
CA ASP A 21 -13.02 -1.14 0.20
C ASP A 21 -11.66 -1.84 0.32
N GLY A 22 -10.74 -1.56 -0.59
CA GLY A 22 -9.41 -2.15 -0.60
C GLY A 22 -9.31 -3.53 -1.25
N GLY A 23 -10.42 -4.11 -1.70
CA GLY A 23 -10.41 -5.43 -2.33
C GLY A 23 -10.04 -5.39 -3.81
N TYR A 24 -9.74 -6.56 -4.38
CA TYR A 24 -9.49 -6.72 -5.80
C TYR A 24 -10.79 -6.77 -6.60
N ALA A 25 -10.94 -5.88 -7.59
CA ALA A 25 -12.10 -5.85 -8.49
C ALA A 25 -12.01 -6.91 -9.60
N MET A 26 -10.80 -7.22 -10.05
CA MET A 26 -10.56 -8.15 -11.15
C MET A 26 -10.65 -9.62 -10.73
N PRO A 27 -10.90 -10.53 -11.67
CA PRO A 27 -10.81 -11.97 -11.42
C PRO A 27 -9.44 -12.35 -10.85
N VAL A 28 -9.43 -13.31 -9.94
CA VAL A 28 -8.20 -13.71 -9.24
C VAL A 28 -7.10 -14.22 -10.18
N GLU A 29 -7.47 -14.92 -11.25
CA GLU A 29 -6.51 -15.43 -12.22
C GLU A 29 -5.82 -14.30 -12.99
N TYR A 30 -6.56 -13.23 -13.30
CA TYR A 30 -5.96 -12.03 -13.88
C TYR A 30 -4.98 -11.35 -12.92
N VAL A 31 -5.33 -11.26 -11.63
CA VAL A 31 -4.44 -10.68 -10.61
C VAL A 31 -3.14 -11.46 -10.52
N LYS A 32 -3.22 -12.80 -10.49
CA LYS A 32 -2.04 -13.69 -10.47
C LYS A 32 -1.17 -13.53 -11.71
N GLU A 33 -1.77 -13.42 -12.89
CA GLU A 33 -1.01 -13.21 -14.13
C GLU A 33 -0.28 -11.87 -14.16
N VAL A 34 -0.93 -10.81 -13.70
CA VAL A 34 -0.30 -9.49 -13.56
C VAL A 34 0.85 -9.54 -12.56
N GLU A 35 0.65 -10.18 -11.41
CA GLU A 35 1.71 -10.37 -10.42
C GLU A 35 2.89 -11.11 -11.04
N ARG A 36 2.65 -12.27 -11.63
CA ARG A 36 3.69 -13.06 -12.28
C ARG A 36 4.46 -12.25 -13.34
N ALA A 37 3.75 -11.52 -14.19
CA ALA A 37 4.37 -10.71 -15.24
C ALA A 37 5.24 -9.58 -14.69
N GLN A 38 4.88 -9.02 -13.56
CA GLN A 38 5.58 -7.86 -12.97
C GLN A 38 6.68 -8.24 -11.99
N THR A 39 6.63 -9.43 -11.40
CA THR A 39 7.52 -9.80 -10.29
C THR A 39 8.40 -11.00 -10.55
N SER A 40 8.25 -11.70 -11.69
CA SER A 40 9.00 -12.92 -12.00
C SER A 40 10.54 -12.72 -12.11
N HIS A 41 11.01 -11.49 -12.16
CA HIS A 41 12.43 -11.14 -12.18
C HIS A 41 13.01 -10.75 -10.81
N LEU A 42 12.15 -10.67 -9.79
CA LEU A 42 12.58 -10.39 -8.42
C LEU A 42 13.18 -11.65 -7.77
N PRO A 43 13.96 -11.52 -6.71
CA PRO A 43 14.29 -12.64 -5.84
C PRO A 43 13.04 -13.32 -5.29
N ASP A 44 13.19 -14.55 -4.80
CA ASP A 44 12.09 -15.26 -4.16
C ASP A 44 11.49 -14.44 -3.02
N PRO A 45 10.18 -14.51 -2.82
CA PRO A 45 9.52 -13.81 -1.71
C PRO A 45 10.11 -14.22 -0.36
N TYR A 46 10.27 -13.27 0.53
CA TYR A 46 10.68 -13.54 1.91
C TYR A 46 9.73 -14.54 2.61
N ASP A 47 8.46 -14.39 2.41
CA ASP A 47 7.43 -15.31 2.88
C ASP A 47 6.49 -15.65 1.72
N PRO A 48 6.64 -16.83 1.10
CA PRO A 48 5.87 -17.23 -0.07
C PRO A 48 4.44 -17.68 0.26
N THR A 49 4.04 -17.67 1.52
CA THR A 49 2.68 -18.07 1.93
C THR A 49 1.65 -17.17 1.25
N PRO A 50 0.76 -17.73 0.43
CA PRO A 50 -0.26 -16.94 -0.25
C PRO A 50 -1.19 -16.22 0.73
N ILE A 51 -1.71 -15.10 0.29
CA ILE A 51 -2.84 -14.40 0.93
C ILE A 51 -4.17 -14.98 0.45
N GLU A 52 -5.29 -14.34 0.83
CA GLU A 52 -6.62 -14.81 0.40
C GLU A 52 -6.70 -15.13 -1.09
N ARG A 53 -7.50 -16.11 -1.43
CA ARG A 53 -7.76 -16.61 -2.79
C ARG A 53 -6.51 -17.14 -3.50
N GLY A 54 -5.46 -17.47 -2.75
CA GLY A 54 -4.21 -17.99 -3.29
C GLY A 54 -3.43 -16.99 -4.14
N ILE A 55 -3.59 -15.69 -3.90
CA ILE A 55 -2.76 -14.63 -4.48
C ILE A 55 -1.40 -14.69 -3.78
N GLY A 56 -0.32 -14.61 -4.56
CA GLY A 56 1.05 -14.68 -4.04
C GLY A 56 1.48 -13.43 -3.28
N THR A 57 2.72 -13.43 -2.87
CA THR A 57 3.43 -12.28 -2.29
C THR A 57 4.75 -12.10 -3.01
N TYR A 58 5.31 -10.89 -3.00
CA TYR A 58 6.60 -10.63 -3.63
C TYR A 58 7.54 -9.76 -2.77
N TYR A 59 7.13 -9.34 -1.58
CA TYR A 59 8.04 -8.58 -0.74
C TYR A 59 9.27 -9.42 -0.38
N THR A 60 10.43 -8.80 -0.56
CA THR A 60 11.73 -9.47 -0.44
C THR A 60 12.85 -8.46 -0.25
N HIS A 61 14.07 -8.93 -0.14
CA HIS A 61 15.24 -8.06 -0.19
C HIS A 61 16.18 -8.45 -1.32
N LEU A 62 16.97 -7.50 -1.76
CA LEU A 62 18.01 -7.64 -2.78
C LEU A 62 19.24 -6.87 -2.35
N ASN A 63 20.41 -7.54 -2.38
CA ASN A 63 21.68 -6.88 -2.15
C ASN A 63 22.40 -6.60 -3.46
N TRP A 64 22.83 -5.37 -3.65
CA TRP A 64 23.58 -4.93 -4.81
C TRP A 64 24.71 -4.00 -4.38
N GLY A 65 25.96 -4.39 -4.58
CA GLY A 65 27.13 -3.56 -4.32
C GLY A 65 27.18 -2.98 -2.90
N ARG A 66 26.89 -3.78 -1.87
CA ARG A 66 26.79 -3.38 -0.46
C ARG A 66 25.65 -2.42 -0.12
N ILE A 67 24.67 -2.33 -1.00
CA ILE A 67 23.37 -1.69 -0.71
C ILE A 67 22.34 -2.79 -0.60
N SER A 68 21.60 -2.83 0.50
CA SER A 68 20.50 -3.76 0.70
C SER A 68 19.16 -3.04 0.49
N PHE A 69 18.39 -3.54 -0.45
CA PHE A 69 17.07 -3.01 -0.80
C PHE A 69 15.99 -3.90 -0.20
N ALA A 70 15.08 -3.34 0.58
CA ALA A 70 13.82 -3.98 0.91
C ALA A 70 12.78 -3.57 -0.12
N ILE A 71 12.22 -4.53 -0.83
CA ILE A 71 11.13 -4.34 -1.79
C ILE A 71 9.83 -4.57 -1.03
N ILE A 72 9.05 -3.51 -0.85
CA ILE A 72 7.85 -3.52 -0.01
C ILE A 72 6.61 -3.68 -0.88
N GLU A 73 5.69 -4.51 -0.42
CA GLU A 73 4.41 -4.79 -1.07
C GLU A 73 3.26 -4.14 -0.29
N ASP A 74 3.29 -2.85 -0.16
CA ASP A 74 2.35 -2.11 0.67
C ASP A 74 0.92 -2.15 0.14
N ARG A 75 0.71 -1.99 -1.16
CA ARG A 75 -0.64 -1.89 -1.73
C ARG A 75 -1.48 -3.14 -1.57
N LYS A 76 -0.87 -4.31 -1.57
CA LYS A 76 -1.60 -5.58 -1.40
C LYS A 76 -2.11 -5.75 0.03
N PHE A 77 -1.37 -5.25 1.01
CA PHE A 77 -1.69 -5.40 2.43
C PHE A 77 -2.44 -4.20 3.01
N LYS A 78 -2.44 -3.09 2.29
CA LYS A 78 -3.05 -1.84 2.73
C LYS A 78 -4.57 -1.96 2.88
N THR A 79 -5.09 -1.43 3.96
CA THR A 79 -6.53 -1.33 4.20
C THR A 79 -7.14 -0.23 3.33
N GLY A 80 -8.27 -0.53 2.68
CA GLY A 80 -9.03 0.47 1.94
C GLY A 80 -9.79 1.42 2.87
N PRO A 81 -9.97 2.69 2.46
CA PRO A 81 -10.59 3.71 3.32
C PRO A 81 -12.11 3.59 3.46
N ALA A 82 -12.80 2.94 2.51
CA ALA A 82 -14.26 2.88 2.52
C ALA A 82 -14.80 2.15 3.74
N GLY A 83 -15.69 2.80 4.46
CA GLY A 83 -16.30 2.26 5.68
C GLY A 83 -15.44 2.41 6.93
N MET A 84 -14.20 2.88 6.80
CA MET A 84 -13.29 3.09 7.94
C MET A 84 -13.17 4.55 8.34
N ILE A 85 -13.24 5.44 7.37
CA ILE A 85 -13.11 6.88 7.60
C ILE A 85 -14.39 7.62 7.20
N PRO A 86 -14.68 8.78 7.81
CA PRO A 86 -15.82 9.59 7.45
C PRO A 86 -15.76 10.06 6.00
N LYS A 87 -16.87 9.97 5.29
CA LYS A 87 -16.97 10.51 3.92
C LYS A 87 -17.05 12.04 3.98
N GLN A 88 -16.02 12.71 3.48
CA GLN A 88 -15.92 14.17 3.49
C GLN A 88 -15.75 14.77 2.09
N GLY A 89 -16.08 14.01 1.06
CA GLY A 89 -15.99 14.39 -0.33
C GLY A 89 -16.62 13.36 -1.27
N PRO A 90 -16.43 13.51 -2.58
CA PRO A 90 -17.02 12.59 -3.58
C PRO A 90 -16.44 11.18 -3.50
N ARG A 91 -15.23 11.05 -3.00
CA ARG A 91 -14.53 9.79 -2.73
C ARG A 91 -13.95 9.83 -1.32
N PRO A 92 -13.61 8.69 -0.71
CA PRO A 92 -12.99 8.66 0.62
C PRO A 92 -11.68 9.45 0.69
N ASP A 93 -10.95 9.50 -0.42
CA ASP A 93 -9.64 10.13 -0.61
C ASP A 93 -9.72 11.59 -1.11
N HIS A 94 -10.90 12.09 -1.45
CA HIS A 94 -11.11 13.45 -1.97
C HIS A 94 -11.86 14.30 -0.96
N ILE A 95 -11.13 14.85 -0.01
CA ILE A 95 -11.67 15.64 1.08
C ILE A 95 -11.98 17.05 0.58
N ARG A 96 -13.23 17.48 0.77
CA ARG A 96 -13.70 18.83 0.44
C ARG A 96 -14.07 19.68 1.65
N ASN A 97 -14.05 19.08 2.83
CA ASN A 97 -14.32 19.81 4.07
C ASN A 97 -13.11 20.69 4.43
N PRO A 98 -13.26 22.03 4.48
CA PRO A 98 -12.18 22.92 4.87
C PRO A 98 -11.77 22.78 6.34
N ASP A 99 -12.65 22.25 7.18
CA ASP A 99 -12.45 22.04 8.60
C ASP A 99 -12.06 20.58 8.93
N TYR A 100 -11.54 19.87 7.93
CA TYR A 100 -11.09 18.50 8.09
C TYR A 100 -10.00 18.38 9.16
N ASP A 101 -10.24 17.49 10.11
CA ASP A 101 -9.24 17.11 11.10
C ASP A 101 -8.51 15.83 10.63
N PRO A 102 -7.20 15.89 10.33
CA PRO A 102 -6.42 14.71 9.94
C PRO A 102 -6.45 13.58 10.97
N LYS A 103 -6.61 13.90 12.25
CA LYS A 103 -6.70 12.90 13.32
C LYS A 103 -7.95 12.03 13.22
N SER A 104 -8.99 12.49 12.51
CA SER A 104 -10.23 11.73 12.33
C SER A 104 -10.06 10.48 11.48
N VAL A 105 -8.93 10.35 10.77
CA VAL A 105 -8.60 9.19 9.92
C VAL A 105 -7.54 8.28 10.52
N ASP A 106 -6.99 8.64 11.67
CA ASP A 106 -6.11 7.78 12.45
C ASP A 106 -6.94 6.73 13.19
N VAL A 107 -7.33 5.71 12.44
CA VAL A 107 -8.20 4.64 12.95
C VAL A 107 -7.36 3.41 13.29
N PRO A 108 -7.54 2.82 14.48
CA PRO A 108 -6.71 1.71 14.96
C PRO A 108 -6.71 0.47 14.07
N GLN A 109 -7.76 0.30 13.24
CA GLN A 109 -7.90 -0.84 12.34
C GLN A 109 -7.16 -0.67 11.01
N ALA A 110 -6.69 0.54 10.69
CA ALA A 110 -5.94 0.79 9.46
C ALA A 110 -4.60 0.03 9.48
N ARG A 111 -4.27 -0.58 8.36
CA ARG A 111 -3.01 -1.30 8.15
C ARG A 111 -2.40 -0.81 6.85
N LEU A 112 -1.10 -0.58 6.84
CA LEU A 112 -0.34 -0.29 5.63
C LEU A 112 0.40 -1.55 5.15
N LEU A 113 1.24 -2.12 5.98
CA LEU A 113 2.13 -3.23 5.62
C LEU A 113 1.65 -4.57 6.15
N GLY A 114 0.95 -4.58 7.28
CA GLY A 114 0.59 -5.81 7.99
C GLY A 114 1.78 -6.45 8.74
N GLU A 115 1.46 -7.36 9.65
CA GLU A 115 2.45 -7.93 10.57
C GLU A 115 3.55 -8.73 9.87
N ARG A 116 3.21 -9.43 8.79
CA ARG A 116 4.19 -10.23 8.02
C ARG A 116 5.32 -9.37 7.47
N GLN A 117 5.00 -8.22 6.86
CA GLN A 117 6.02 -7.33 6.33
C GLN A 117 6.73 -6.54 7.42
N LEU A 118 6.04 -6.21 8.51
CA LEU A 118 6.70 -5.58 9.66
C LEU A 118 7.76 -6.52 10.27
N LYS A 119 7.46 -7.81 10.38
CA LYS A 119 8.45 -8.81 10.78
C LYS A 119 9.63 -8.86 9.81
N PHE A 120 9.36 -8.94 8.51
CA PHE A 120 10.39 -8.90 7.47
C PHE A 120 11.30 -7.66 7.62
N LEU A 121 10.71 -6.48 7.76
CA LEU A 121 11.46 -5.24 7.90
C LEU A 121 12.28 -5.17 9.19
N ASP A 122 11.76 -5.72 10.29
CA ASP A 122 12.49 -5.81 11.54
C ASP A 122 13.73 -6.71 11.41
N GLU A 123 13.62 -7.86 10.80
CA GLU A 123 14.72 -8.79 10.55
C GLU A 123 15.73 -8.20 9.55
N TRP A 124 15.25 -7.72 8.41
CA TRP A 124 16.06 -7.05 7.41
C TRP A 124 16.77 -5.81 7.98
N GLY A 125 16.09 -5.02 8.80
CA GLY A 125 16.65 -3.80 9.42
C GLY A 125 17.84 -4.09 10.32
N LYS A 126 17.88 -5.24 10.95
CA LYS A 126 18.96 -5.67 11.86
C LYS A 126 20.13 -6.33 11.14
N ASP A 127 19.93 -6.93 9.99
CA ASP A 127 20.96 -7.63 9.24
C ASP A 127 21.82 -6.68 8.39
N TRP A 128 23.02 -6.41 8.80
CA TRP A 128 24.01 -5.56 8.12
C TRP A 128 25.19 -6.36 7.55
N THR A 129 25.08 -7.67 7.44
CA THR A 129 26.20 -8.57 7.08
C THR A 129 26.84 -8.18 5.74
N ASP A 130 26.06 -7.88 4.73
CA ASP A 130 26.53 -7.56 3.38
C ASP A 130 26.12 -6.16 2.90
N ALA A 131 25.83 -5.25 3.80
CA ALA A 131 25.34 -3.93 3.46
C ALA A 131 25.95 -2.81 4.32
N ASP A 132 26.32 -1.72 3.65
CA ASP A 132 26.71 -0.46 4.28
C ASP A 132 25.55 0.55 4.23
N VAL A 133 24.60 0.34 3.32
CA VAL A 133 23.42 1.20 3.12
C VAL A 133 22.18 0.34 3.00
N LYS A 134 21.10 0.79 3.60
CA LYS A 134 19.77 0.17 3.46
C LYS A 134 18.78 1.12 2.80
N VAL A 135 18.04 0.61 1.84
CA VAL A 135 17.03 1.37 1.06
C VAL A 135 15.71 0.62 1.08
N ALA A 136 14.66 1.26 1.55
CA ALA A 136 13.31 0.74 1.45
C ALA A 136 12.64 1.27 0.17
N LEU A 137 12.18 0.36 -0.70
CA LEU A 137 11.45 0.67 -1.92
C LEU A 137 9.97 0.41 -1.67
N SER A 138 9.20 1.48 -1.56
CA SER A 138 7.76 1.44 -1.36
C SER A 138 7.04 2.17 -2.50
N GLN A 139 5.91 1.64 -2.93
CA GLN A 139 5.07 2.32 -3.90
C GLN A 139 4.27 3.45 -3.25
N THR A 140 3.91 3.30 -1.99
CA THR A 140 3.23 4.33 -1.20
C THR A 140 4.24 5.34 -0.69
N ILE A 141 3.91 6.61 -0.81
CA ILE A 141 4.70 7.70 -0.24
C ILE A 141 4.68 7.56 1.29
N PHE A 142 5.85 7.58 1.90
CA PHE A 142 5.99 7.42 3.35
C PHE A 142 5.41 8.62 4.12
N CYS A 143 5.64 9.82 3.63
CA CYS A 143 5.08 11.06 4.16
C CYS A 143 4.50 11.86 2.99
N GLY A 144 3.20 11.85 2.84
CA GLY A 144 2.53 12.51 1.73
C GLY A 144 1.52 13.54 2.20
N GLY A 145 1.45 14.63 1.49
CA GLY A 145 0.40 15.62 1.62
C GLY A 145 0.00 16.14 0.25
N ALA A 146 -1.27 16.44 0.08
CA ALA A 146 -1.79 17.03 -1.14
C ALA A 146 -2.12 18.51 -0.93
N HIS A 147 -1.85 19.32 -1.96
CA HIS A 147 -2.33 20.69 -2.02
C HIS A 147 -3.75 20.72 -2.56
N ILE A 148 -4.63 21.39 -1.87
CA ILE A 148 -5.95 21.75 -2.40
C ILE A 148 -5.83 23.05 -3.17
N HIS A 149 -6.28 23.02 -4.41
CA HIS A 149 -6.31 24.17 -5.31
C HIS A 149 -7.69 24.85 -5.34
N GLY A 150 -7.76 26.04 -5.90
CA GLY A 150 -8.98 26.80 -6.02
C GLY A 150 -9.31 27.64 -4.79
N ARG A 151 -10.58 27.75 -4.44
CA ARG A 151 -11.04 28.66 -3.34
C ARG A 151 -10.47 28.31 -1.98
N VAL A 152 -10.09 27.08 -1.76
CA VAL A 152 -9.43 26.58 -0.55
C VAL A 152 -7.94 26.31 -0.79
N GLY A 153 -7.42 26.78 -1.91
CA GLY A 153 -6.01 26.59 -2.29
C GLY A 153 -5.04 27.11 -1.24
N GLY A 154 -3.82 26.59 -1.27
CA GLY A 154 -2.77 26.94 -0.32
C GLY A 154 -2.86 26.19 1.02
N ARG A 155 -3.86 25.35 1.25
CA ARG A 155 -3.92 24.45 2.40
C ARG A 155 -3.27 23.11 2.05
N LEU A 156 -2.48 22.61 2.97
CA LEU A 156 -1.95 21.26 2.91
C LEU A 156 -2.94 20.33 3.61
N HIS A 157 -3.40 19.32 2.92
CA HIS A 157 -4.26 18.27 3.47
C HIS A 157 -3.59 16.93 3.33
N ALA A 158 -3.92 16.02 4.22
CA ALA A 158 -3.53 14.63 4.09
C ALA A 158 -4.15 14.03 2.83
N ASP A 159 -3.32 13.41 2.02
CA ASP A 159 -3.75 12.67 0.85
C ASP A 159 -4.05 11.22 1.24
N LEU A 160 -5.32 10.87 1.19
CA LEU A 160 -5.81 9.53 1.54
C LEU A 160 -5.93 8.61 0.33
N ASP A 161 -5.55 9.09 -0.83
CA ASP A 161 -5.69 8.31 -2.06
C ASP A 161 -4.62 7.21 -2.18
N SER A 162 -4.34 6.82 -3.40
CA SER A 162 -3.38 5.76 -3.72
C SER A 162 -1.97 5.97 -3.13
N ASN A 163 -1.66 7.14 -2.65
CA ASN A 163 -0.35 7.46 -2.10
C ASN A 163 -0.17 7.06 -0.64
N GLY A 164 -1.21 6.74 0.04
CA GLY A 164 -1.09 6.26 1.40
C GLY A 164 -2.11 6.84 2.36
N TRP A 165 -2.00 6.38 3.58
CA TRP A 165 -2.66 6.98 4.71
C TRP A 165 -1.77 8.09 5.29
N PRO A 166 -2.34 9.16 5.79
CA PRO A 166 -1.57 10.19 6.48
C PRO A 166 -0.90 9.66 7.73
#